data_65c0d9732ea925babd86b711e863387f
#
_entry.id   65c0d9732ea925babd86b711e863387f
#
_cell.length_a   1.000
_cell.length_b   1.000
_cell.length_c   1.000
_cell.angle_alpha   90.00
_cell.angle_beta   90.00
_cell.angle_gamma   90.00
#
_symmetry.space_group_name_H-M   'P 1'
#
loop_
_entity.id
_entity.type
_entity.pdbx_description
1 polymer ?
#
loop_
_entity_poly.entity_id
_entity_poly.type
_entity_poly.pdbx_seq_one_letter_code
_entity_poly.pdbx_strand_id
1 'polypeptide(L)'
;MKFTISIAALALALAATPAFAQSDAGTAAPAAAPTAADAEAFIAAAEKDLFDFSVEAGKVAWINSTYITDDTDALAARYGEIGTEKSVAYALEAAKFDKVTGLSPELSRKLDILRGGIVLPAPTSDGAAAELSAISTKLNSAYGKGKGTLRGQPINGSDIEAEMGTNRNPEELKEMWLSWHDNVGAPMREDYARLAGIANKGAAELGFKNVGAMWRSNYDMPADEFAATMDKLWLEVKPLYDELHTFVRTRLNTKYGDAVQPAKGPIRADLLGNMWAQEWGDIYDLVAPPGAGEIGYDIGELLKTKKIDEVGMVKIGEDFFSSLGFAALPQSFYERSQFLKPRDREVVCHASAWDIDNVDDIRIKMCIKINSNDFITVHHELGHNYYQRAYNKQSYLHLNGANDGFHEAIGDMLALSITPEYLVQIGLLDRANVPGADKDTGLLLRQAMDKVAFLPFGLLVDKWRWGVFEGSIPAGEYNKGWTDLRLKYQGIVPPAPRDESKFDPGAKYHIPGNTPYARYFLARILQFQFYKAACDSAGWKGPLHRCSFYGNKEVGAKLNAMLELGASKPWPDALEAFTGTRQMSGKPMIEYFAPLLTWLKEQNKGKPKGW
;
A
#
# COMPACT_ATOMS: atom_id res chain seq x y z
N MET A 1 0.31 53.21 4.80
CA MET A 1 -0.77 53.37 5.78
C MET A 1 -0.62 52.30 6.82
N LYS A 2 -0.16 52.65 8.01
CA LYS A 2 0.02 51.73 9.13
C LYS A 2 -1.33 51.58 9.82
N PHE A 3 -1.86 50.35 9.94
CA PHE A 3 -2.96 50.05 10.86
C PHE A 3 -2.38 49.27 12.04
N THR A 4 -2.30 49.97 13.16
CA THR A 4 -2.04 49.42 14.49
C THR A 4 -3.36 48.86 15.02
N ILE A 5 -3.43 47.58 15.32
CA ILE A 5 -4.53 46.97 16.07
C ILE A 5 -4.00 46.70 17.48
N SER A 6 -4.64 47.39 18.43
CA SER A 6 -4.38 47.32 19.86
C SER A 6 -4.79 45.95 20.41
N ILE A 7 -3.86 45.29 21.10
CA ILE A 7 -4.13 44.13 21.96
C ILE A 7 -4.75 44.67 23.25
N ALA A 8 -6.02 44.41 23.47
CA ALA A 8 -6.67 44.59 24.76
C ALA A 8 -6.50 43.33 25.59
N ALA A 9 -5.59 43.37 26.54
CA ALA A 9 -5.46 42.36 27.58
C ALA A 9 -6.70 42.39 28.48
N LEU A 10 -7.43 41.30 28.55
CA LEU A 10 -8.48 41.10 29.55
C LEU A 10 -7.94 40.17 30.63
N ALA A 11 -7.43 40.78 31.69
CA ALA A 11 -7.19 40.11 32.97
C ALA A 11 -8.51 40.00 33.71
N LEU A 12 -8.98 38.82 34.03
CA LEU A 12 -10.06 38.63 35.01
C LEU A 12 -9.67 37.56 36.02
N ALA A 13 -9.32 38.08 37.17
CA ALA A 13 -9.74 37.73 38.53
C ALA A 13 -9.74 36.25 38.92
N LEU A 14 -8.76 35.91 39.72
CA LEU A 14 -8.84 34.87 40.76
C LEU A 14 -9.97 35.25 41.74
N ALA A 15 -10.91 34.37 41.93
CA ALA A 15 -11.75 34.37 43.14
C ALA A 15 -12.24 32.96 43.47
N ALA A 16 -11.94 32.57 44.71
CA ALA A 16 -12.63 31.62 45.54
C ALA A 16 -12.41 30.11 45.26
N THR A 17 -11.42 29.56 45.95
CA THR A 17 -11.43 28.17 46.36
C THR A 17 -12.56 27.90 47.34
N PRO A 18 -13.48 26.96 47.12
CA PRO A 18 -14.26 26.38 48.20
C PRO A 18 -13.38 25.39 48.99
N ALA A 19 -13.31 25.57 50.28
CA ALA A 19 -12.74 24.60 51.21
C ALA A 19 -13.52 23.30 51.09
N PHE A 20 -12.88 22.28 50.53
CA PHE A 20 -13.38 20.90 50.63
C PHE A 20 -13.14 20.43 52.06
N ALA A 21 -14.22 20.23 52.79
CA ALA A 21 -14.22 19.46 54.03
C ALA A 21 -13.59 18.09 53.73
N GLN A 22 -12.62 17.69 54.55
CA GLN A 22 -12.15 16.32 54.65
C GLN A 22 -13.36 15.44 55.00
N SER A 23 -13.96 14.80 54.03
CA SER A 23 -14.81 13.65 54.25
C SER A 23 -13.92 12.41 54.22
N ASP A 24 -14.14 11.58 55.21
CA ASP A 24 -13.48 10.31 55.44
C ASP A 24 -13.19 9.52 54.15
N ALA A 25 -11.98 9.00 54.03
CA ALA A 25 -11.58 8.05 53.01
C ALA A 25 -12.41 6.75 53.14
N GLY A 26 -13.62 6.79 52.68
CA GLY A 26 -14.36 5.59 52.34
C GLY A 26 -13.62 4.91 51.19
N THR A 27 -13.16 3.70 51.42
CA THR A 27 -12.64 2.80 50.40
C THR A 27 -13.65 2.77 49.24
N ALA A 28 -13.32 3.42 48.14
CA ALA A 28 -14.12 3.31 46.93
C ALA A 28 -14.23 1.82 46.57
N ALA A 29 -15.45 1.32 46.49
CA ALA A 29 -15.68 -0.04 46.02
C ALA A 29 -14.95 -0.21 44.67
N PRO A 30 -14.26 -1.33 44.44
CA PRO A 30 -13.62 -1.57 43.17
C PRO A 30 -14.66 -1.38 42.06
N ALA A 31 -14.32 -0.57 41.05
CA ALA A 31 -15.20 -0.36 39.88
C ALA A 31 -15.65 -1.72 39.36
N ALA A 32 -16.95 -1.90 39.15
CA ALA A 32 -17.47 -3.15 38.64
C ALA A 32 -16.76 -3.50 37.33
N ALA A 33 -16.41 -4.78 37.13
CA ALA A 33 -15.79 -5.22 35.90
C ALA A 33 -16.72 -4.91 34.70
N PRO A 34 -16.17 -4.44 33.56
CA PRO A 34 -17.00 -4.09 32.40
C PRO A 34 -17.79 -5.30 31.88
N THR A 35 -18.99 -5.06 31.39
CA THR A 35 -19.94 -6.06 30.89
C THR A 35 -20.05 -6.02 29.36
N ALA A 36 -20.73 -7.01 28.76
CA ALA A 36 -21.06 -7.01 27.34
C ALA A 36 -21.98 -5.82 26.97
N ALA A 37 -22.90 -5.41 27.85
CA ALA A 37 -23.75 -4.25 27.63
C ALA A 37 -22.95 -2.93 27.63
N ASP A 38 -21.92 -2.83 28.50
CA ASP A 38 -21.03 -1.66 28.49
C ASP A 38 -20.21 -1.61 27.19
N ALA A 39 -19.74 -2.76 26.68
CA ALA A 39 -19.05 -2.85 25.42
C ALA A 39 -19.93 -2.43 24.22
N GLU A 40 -21.20 -2.85 24.22
CA GLU A 40 -22.17 -2.47 23.18
C GLU A 40 -22.45 -0.96 23.19
N ALA A 41 -22.68 -0.37 24.37
CA ALA A 41 -22.86 1.06 24.53
C ALA A 41 -21.62 1.87 24.10
N PHE A 42 -20.42 1.37 24.47
CA PHE A 42 -19.15 1.98 24.06
C PHE A 42 -18.99 1.98 22.52
N ILE A 43 -19.18 0.83 21.87
CA ILE A 43 -19.06 0.72 20.41
C ILE A 43 -20.06 1.62 19.69
N ALA A 44 -21.31 1.67 20.15
CA ALA A 44 -22.34 2.56 19.54
C ALA A 44 -21.94 4.04 19.63
N ALA A 45 -21.39 4.47 20.77
CA ALA A 45 -20.88 5.83 20.94
C ALA A 45 -19.64 6.12 20.09
N ALA A 46 -18.68 5.17 20.05
CA ALA A 46 -17.46 5.30 19.27
C ALA A 46 -17.74 5.36 17.76
N GLU A 47 -18.62 4.49 17.25
CA GLU A 47 -18.98 4.49 15.81
C GLU A 47 -19.62 5.82 15.40
N LYS A 48 -20.51 6.38 16.24
CA LYS A 48 -21.13 7.67 15.95
C LYS A 48 -20.11 8.80 15.93
N ASP A 49 -19.27 8.91 16.94
CA ASP A 49 -18.28 9.97 17.05
C ASP A 49 -17.21 9.90 15.95
N LEU A 50 -16.73 8.69 15.64
CA LEU A 50 -15.76 8.48 14.58
C LEU A 50 -16.35 8.72 13.18
N PHE A 51 -17.63 8.35 12.96
CA PHE A 51 -18.33 8.68 11.72
C PHE A 51 -18.41 10.18 11.52
N ASP A 52 -18.94 10.91 12.51
CA ASP A 52 -19.10 12.37 12.44
C ASP A 52 -17.75 13.05 12.20
N PHE A 53 -16.70 12.61 12.92
CA PHE A 53 -15.33 13.12 12.75
C PHE A 53 -14.76 12.82 11.37
N SER A 54 -14.95 11.59 10.84
CA SER A 54 -14.38 11.18 9.56
C SER A 54 -14.92 11.99 8.38
N VAL A 55 -16.18 12.40 8.42
CA VAL A 55 -16.80 13.27 7.40
C VAL A 55 -16.13 14.64 7.37
N GLU A 56 -15.90 15.24 8.54
CA GLU A 56 -15.23 16.54 8.60
C GLU A 56 -13.74 16.43 8.23
N ALA A 57 -13.04 15.41 8.72
CA ALA A 57 -11.66 15.15 8.38
C ALA A 57 -11.47 14.86 6.87
N GLY A 58 -12.41 14.12 6.26
CA GLY A 58 -12.43 13.86 4.83
C GLY A 58 -12.57 15.14 3.99
N LYS A 59 -13.44 16.06 4.39
CA LYS A 59 -13.58 17.37 3.73
C LYS A 59 -12.30 18.20 3.83
N VAL A 60 -11.68 18.24 5.01
CA VAL A 60 -10.42 18.97 5.24
C VAL A 60 -9.29 18.37 4.40
N ALA A 61 -9.15 17.06 4.39
CA ALA A 61 -8.13 16.38 3.60
C ALA A 61 -8.34 16.57 2.09
N TRP A 62 -9.60 16.55 1.62
CA TRP A 62 -9.95 16.85 0.23
C TRP A 62 -9.54 18.28 -0.16
N ILE A 63 -9.92 19.29 0.66
CA ILE A 63 -9.55 20.68 0.40
C ILE A 63 -8.02 20.82 0.39
N ASN A 64 -7.32 20.28 1.36
CA ASN A 64 -5.86 20.34 1.41
C ASN A 64 -5.21 19.71 0.16
N SER A 65 -5.72 18.56 -0.30
CA SER A 65 -5.18 17.88 -1.49
C SER A 65 -5.49 18.59 -2.82
N THR A 66 -6.58 19.37 -2.87
CA THR A 66 -7.06 20.03 -4.10
C THR A 66 -6.88 21.54 -4.11
N TYR A 67 -6.40 22.11 -3.01
CA TYR A 67 -6.07 23.53 -2.86
C TYR A 67 -5.02 23.71 -1.75
N ILE A 68 -3.75 23.57 -2.13
CA ILE A 68 -2.63 23.57 -1.18
C ILE A 68 -2.27 25.01 -0.82
N THR A 69 -2.35 25.34 0.47
CA THR A 69 -1.94 26.60 1.08
C THR A 69 -1.45 26.35 2.50
N ASP A 70 -0.71 27.31 3.09
CA ASP A 70 -0.32 27.22 4.51
C ASP A 70 -1.53 27.04 5.44
N ASP A 71 -2.68 27.64 5.11
CA ASP A 71 -3.91 27.51 5.90
C ASP A 71 -4.52 26.11 5.81
N THR A 72 -4.59 25.53 4.59
CA THR A 72 -5.12 24.18 4.39
C THR A 72 -4.18 23.12 4.97
N ASP A 73 -2.87 23.33 4.93
CA ASP A 73 -1.87 22.48 5.58
C ASP A 73 -2.05 22.52 7.11
N ALA A 74 -2.23 23.70 7.69
CA ALA A 74 -2.46 23.86 9.13
C ALA A 74 -3.78 23.18 9.58
N LEU A 75 -4.85 23.28 8.79
CA LEU A 75 -6.12 22.60 9.05
C LEU A 75 -5.96 21.08 8.98
N ALA A 76 -5.30 20.57 7.93
CA ALA A 76 -5.07 19.14 7.77
C ALA A 76 -4.22 18.57 8.92
N ALA A 77 -3.17 19.28 9.33
CA ALA A 77 -2.34 18.90 10.46
C ALA A 77 -3.16 18.82 11.77
N ARG A 78 -4.02 19.81 12.03
CA ARG A 78 -4.89 19.80 13.21
C ARG A 78 -5.88 18.64 13.22
N TYR A 79 -6.53 18.36 12.11
CA TYR A 79 -7.47 17.23 12.02
C TYR A 79 -6.74 15.88 12.12
N GLY A 80 -5.52 15.79 11.60
CA GLY A 80 -4.65 14.62 11.78
C GLY A 80 -4.29 14.38 13.25
N GLU A 81 -3.97 15.45 14.02
CA GLU A 81 -3.73 15.38 15.47
C GLU A 81 -4.95 14.87 16.22
N ILE A 82 -6.12 15.49 16.00
CA ILE A 82 -7.39 15.09 16.64
C ILE A 82 -7.73 13.64 16.30
N GLY A 83 -7.56 13.22 15.04
CA GLY A 83 -7.79 11.84 14.60
C GLY A 83 -6.89 10.84 15.31
N THR A 84 -5.61 11.19 15.49
CA THR A 84 -4.66 10.36 16.24
C THR A 84 -5.04 10.23 17.69
N GLU A 85 -5.39 11.35 18.36
CA GLU A 85 -5.84 11.35 19.76
C GLU A 85 -7.09 10.48 19.95
N LYS A 86 -8.10 10.63 19.08
CA LYS A 86 -9.31 9.81 19.10
C LYS A 86 -8.99 8.32 18.92
N SER A 87 -8.17 7.97 17.94
CA SER A 87 -7.79 6.57 17.67
C SER A 87 -7.12 5.92 18.88
N VAL A 88 -6.19 6.64 19.51
CA VAL A 88 -5.51 6.16 20.73
C VAL A 88 -6.50 6.00 21.89
N ALA A 89 -7.36 7.00 22.13
CA ALA A 89 -8.35 6.95 23.21
C ALA A 89 -9.32 5.78 23.04
N TYR A 90 -9.84 5.57 21.84
CA TYR A 90 -10.76 4.47 21.56
C TYR A 90 -10.09 3.09 21.61
N ALA A 91 -8.83 2.97 21.19
CA ALA A 91 -8.10 1.71 21.31
C ALA A 91 -7.83 1.33 22.77
N LEU A 92 -7.42 2.29 23.61
CA LEU A 92 -7.21 2.07 25.05
C LEU A 92 -8.53 1.72 25.77
N GLU A 93 -9.64 2.36 25.41
CA GLU A 93 -10.94 2.04 25.96
C GLU A 93 -11.40 0.64 25.52
N ALA A 94 -11.26 0.30 24.22
CA ALA A 94 -11.56 -1.02 23.70
C ALA A 94 -10.76 -2.13 24.40
N ALA A 95 -9.51 -1.88 24.76
CA ALA A 95 -8.66 -2.85 25.47
C ALA A 95 -9.21 -3.24 26.85
N LYS A 96 -10.04 -2.40 27.48
CA LYS A 96 -10.67 -2.74 28.78
C LYS A 96 -11.67 -3.89 28.68
N PHE A 97 -12.20 -4.16 27.47
CA PHE A 97 -13.16 -5.23 27.21
C PHE A 97 -12.52 -6.56 26.83
N ASP A 98 -11.20 -6.67 26.79
CA ASP A 98 -10.46 -7.88 26.35
C ASP A 98 -10.85 -9.16 27.11
N LYS A 99 -11.23 -9.03 28.39
CA LYS A 99 -11.60 -10.16 29.26
C LYS A 99 -13.10 -10.33 29.42
N VAL A 100 -13.92 -9.53 28.73
CA VAL A 100 -15.38 -9.62 28.81
C VAL A 100 -15.85 -10.85 28.07
N THR A 101 -16.68 -11.67 28.72
CA THR A 101 -17.30 -12.85 28.12
C THR A 101 -18.72 -12.54 27.63
N GLY A 102 -19.21 -13.33 26.67
CA GLY A 102 -20.58 -13.17 26.12
C GLY A 102 -20.71 -12.09 25.07
N LEU A 103 -19.61 -11.57 24.54
CA LEU A 103 -19.62 -10.68 23.39
C LEU A 103 -20.13 -11.41 22.16
N SER A 104 -20.94 -10.74 21.33
CA SER A 104 -21.26 -11.26 20.00
C SER A 104 -20.00 -11.24 19.11
N PRO A 105 -19.91 -12.11 18.07
CA PRO A 105 -18.78 -12.07 17.13
C PRO A 105 -18.60 -10.71 16.46
N GLU A 106 -19.69 -10.00 16.16
CA GLU A 106 -19.65 -8.66 15.58
C GLU A 106 -19.05 -7.65 16.56
N LEU A 107 -19.51 -7.66 17.81
CA LEU A 107 -19.01 -6.75 18.84
C LEU A 107 -17.54 -6.99 19.14
N SER A 108 -17.12 -8.26 19.26
CA SER A 108 -15.72 -8.64 19.42
C SER A 108 -14.87 -8.10 18.27
N ARG A 109 -15.33 -8.28 17.02
CA ARG A 109 -14.63 -7.79 15.83
C ARG A 109 -14.46 -6.27 15.83
N LYS A 110 -15.48 -5.52 16.20
CA LYS A 110 -15.41 -4.05 16.29
C LYS A 110 -14.40 -3.59 17.34
N LEU A 111 -14.35 -4.25 18.49
CA LEU A 111 -13.35 -3.98 19.51
C LEU A 111 -11.93 -4.28 19.02
N ASP A 112 -11.74 -5.38 18.29
CA ASP A 112 -10.46 -5.75 17.69
C ASP A 112 -9.99 -4.74 16.65
N ILE A 113 -10.91 -4.25 15.79
CA ILE A 113 -10.63 -3.20 14.80
C ILE A 113 -10.16 -1.91 15.50
N LEU A 114 -10.81 -1.49 16.57
CA LEU A 114 -10.37 -0.30 17.34
C LEU A 114 -8.99 -0.50 17.96
N ARG A 115 -8.74 -1.67 18.59
CA ARG A 115 -7.43 -1.96 19.22
C ARG A 115 -6.29 -2.05 18.22
N GLY A 116 -6.54 -2.65 17.06
CA GLY A 116 -5.54 -2.87 16.00
C GLY A 116 -5.34 -1.66 15.08
N GLY A 117 -6.18 -0.65 15.13
CA GLY A 117 -6.19 0.49 14.22
C GLY A 117 -5.03 1.47 14.38
N ILE A 118 -4.26 1.38 15.46
CA ILE A 118 -3.11 2.24 15.71
C ILE A 118 -1.86 1.63 15.08
N VAL A 119 -1.15 2.40 14.26
CA VAL A 119 0.10 1.93 13.63
C VAL A 119 1.25 1.87 14.65
N LEU A 120 1.44 2.92 15.45
CA LEU A 120 2.46 3.00 16.49
C LEU A 120 1.81 3.47 17.80
N PRO A 121 1.48 2.57 18.71
CA PRO A 121 0.94 2.93 20.02
C PRO A 121 2.03 3.50 20.93
N ALA A 122 1.72 4.58 21.64
CA ALA A 122 2.55 5.04 22.75
C ALA A 122 2.02 4.48 24.06
N PRO A 123 2.90 4.16 25.04
CA PRO A 123 2.45 3.81 26.38
C PRO A 123 1.86 5.03 27.10
N THR A 124 1.06 4.77 28.13
CA THR A 124 0.38 5.82 28.92
C THR A 124 1.30 6.60 29.86
N SER A 125 2.58 6.22 29.94
CA SER A 125 3.58 6.92 30.78
C SER A 125 3.82 8.35 30.29
N ASP A 126 4.00 9.27 31.23
CA ASP A 126 4.19 10.70 30.97
C ASP A 126 5.30 10.96 29.95
N GLY A 127 4.99 11.77 28.94
CA GLY A 127 5.92 12.21 27.90
C GLY A 127 6.17 11.19 26.78
N ALA A 128 5.76 9.93 26.91
CA ALA A 128 6.06 8.88 25.92
C ALA A 128 5.40 9.16 24.54
N ALA A 129 4.16 9.62 24.54
CA ALA A 129 3.46 9.97 23.29
C ALA A 129 4.13 11.16 22.57
N ALA A 130 4.54 12.17 23.34
CA ALA A 130 5.26 13.33 22.79
C ALA A 130 6.64 12.91 22.22
N GLU A 131 7.38 12.06 22.93
CA GLU A 131 8.67 11.53 22.46
C GLU A 131 8.50 10.72 21.18
N LEU A 132 7.50 9.80 21.11
CA LEU A 132 7.22 8.98 19.94
C LEU A 132 6.87 9.85 18.72
N SER A 133 6.01 10.86 18.92
CA SER A 133 5.64 11.82 17.89
C SER A 133 6.83 12.63 17.39
N ALA A 134 7.68 13.14 18.29
CA ALA A 134 8.88 13.89 17.94
C ALA A 134 9.86 13.04 17.12
N ILE A 135 10.10 11.79 17.53
CA ILE A 135 10.97 10.87 16.77
C ILE A 135 10.37 10.57 15.41
N SER A 136 9.07 10.25 15.31
CA SER A 136 8.40 9.98 14.04
C SER A 136 8.51 11.18 13.08
N THR A 137 8.28 12.38 13.57
CA THR A 137 8.41 13.63 12.80
C THR A 137 9.86 13.83 12.33
N LYS A 138 10.85 13.59 13.21
CA LYS A 138 12.28 13.70 12.89
C LYS A 138 12.68 12.72 11.77
N LEU A 139 12.25 11.47 11.86
CA LEU A 139 12.52 10.43 10.85
C LEU A 139 11.91 10.78 9.49
N ASN A 140 10.65 11.20 9.46
CA ASN A 140 9.97 11.64 8.23
C ASN A 140 10.67 12.86 7.62
N SER A 141 11.02 13.84 8.43
CA SER A 141 11.73 15.05 7.97
C SER A 141 13.13 14.72 7.42
N ALA A 142 13.86 13.81 8.08
CA ALA A 142 15.17 13.37 7.62
C ALA A 142 15.08 12.69 6.25
N TYR A 143 14.07 11.84 6.04
CA TYR A 143 13.81 11.23 4.73
C TYR A 143 13.46 12.27 3.66
N GLY A 144 12.50 13.16 3.93
CA GLY A 144 12.03 14.16 2.96
C GLY A 144 13.09 15.20 2.56
N LYS A 145 14.03 15.51 3.45
CA LYS A 145 15.15 16.42 3.20
C LYS A 145 16.41 15.72 2.68
N GLY A 146 16.36 14.39 2.60
CA GLY A 146 17.49 13.54 2.24
C GLY A 146 18.07 13.88 0.87
N LYS A 147 19.38 13.76 0.75
CA LYS A 147 20.11 13.91 -0.50
C LYS A 147 21.19 12.85 -0.63
N GLY A 148 21.32 12.31 -1.83
CA GLY A 148 22.49 11.56 -2.24
C GLY A 148 23.44 12.41 -3.06
N THR A 149 24.31 11.77 -3.83
CA THR A 149 25.25 12.43 -4.76
C THR A 149 25.24 11.75 -6.12
N LEU A 150 25.46 12.55 -7.16
CA LEU A 150 25.75 12.11 -8.51
C LEU A 150 26.91 12.95 -9.06
N ARG A 151 28.00 12.29 -9.48
CA ARG A 151 29.23 12.95 -9.93
C ARG A 151 29.77 13.96 -8.89
N GLY A 152 29.66 13.58 -7.60
CA GLY A 152 30.08 14.41 -6.47
C GLY A 152 29.17 15.61 -6.16
N GLN A 153 28.04 15.77 -6.88
CA GLN A 153 27.07 16.84 -6.64
C GLN A 153 25.86 16.35 -5.88
N PRO A 154 25.30 17.13 -4.93
CA PRO A 154 24.08 16.75 -4.22
C PRO A 154 22.90 16.60 -5.16
N ILE A 155 22.11 15.53 -4.98
CA ILE A 155 20.90 15.23 -5.74
C ILE A 155 19.80 14.76 -4.79
N ASN A 156 18.55 15.17 -5.00
CA ASN A 156 17.42 14.75 -4.17
C ASN A 156 16.93 13.34 -4.53
N GLY A 157 16.09 12.76 -3.66
CA GLY A 157 15.63 11.39 -3.83
C GLY A 157 14.82 11.15 -5.12
N SER A 158 13.95 12.08 -5.52
CA SER A 158 13.15 11.95 -6.75
C SER A 158 14.01 11.98 -8.00
N ASP A 159 15.05 12.82 -8.00
CA ASP A 159 15.98 12.89 -9.14
C ASP A 159 16.88 11.64 -9.18
N ILE A 160 17.26 11.07 -8.02
CA ILE A 160 17.97 9.78 -7.97
C ILE A 160 17.10 8.67 -8.55
N GLU A 161 15.81 8.59 -8.19
CA GLU A 161 14.89 7.61 -8.77
C GLU A 161 14.84 7.71 -10.30
N ALA A 162 14.65 8.92 -10.83
CA ALA A 162 14.61 9.16 -12.27
C ALA A 162 15.94 8.79 -12.96
N GLU A 163 17.07 9.18 -12.38
CA GLU A 163 18.42 8.88 -12.91
C GLU A 163 18.70 7.37 -12.87
N MET A 164 18.42 6.68 -11.77
CA MET A 164 18.65 5.24 -11.67
C MET A 164 17.80 4.45 -12.68
N GLY A 165 16.62 4.94 -13.04
CA GLY A 165 15.77 4.32 -14.05
C GLY A 165 16.39 4.34 -15.46
N THR A 166 17.18 5.36 -15.79
CA THR A 166 17.68 5.59 -17.15
C THR A 166 19.20 5.49 -17.28
N ASN A 167 19.94 5.75 -16.21
CA ASN A 167 21.40 5.67 -16.19
C ASN A 167 21.89 4.23 -16.33
N ARG A 168 22.96 4.02 -17.09
CA ARG A 168 23.56 2.70 -17.31
C ARG A 168 25.06 2.66 -16.95
N ASN A 169 25.57 3.72 -16.30
CA ASN A 169 26.95 3.75 -15.80
C ASN A 169 27.01 3.12 -14.39
N PRO A 170 27.68 1.95 -14.21
CA PRO A 170 27.66 1.22 -12.94
C PRO A 170 28.34 1.95 -11.78
N GLU A 171 29.27 2.88 -12.05
CA GLU A 171 29.91 3.67 -10.98
C GLU A 171 29.00 4.81 -10.52
N GLU A 172 28.26 5.47 -11.43
CA GLU A 172 27.27 6.49 -11.07
C GLU A 172 26.06 5.87 -10.34
N LEU A 173 25.59 4.71 -10.79
CA LEU A 173 24.54 3.96 -10.10
C LEU A 173 24.95 3.57 -8.68
N LYS A 174 26.17 3.09 -8.51
CA LYS A 174 26.76 2.76 -7.21
C LYS A 174 26.90 4.01 -6.30
N GLU A 175 27.35 5.14 -6.85
CA GLU A 175 27.47 6.40 -6.11
C GLU A 175 26.10 6.85 -5.59
N MET A 176 25.08 6.91 -6.45
CA MET A 176 23.73 7.30 -6.07
C MET A 176 23.16 6.38 -4.98
N TRP A 177 23.28 5.06 -5.17
CA TRP A 177 22.79 4.08 -4.21
C TRP A 177 23.47 4.23 -2.85
N LEU A 178 24.79 4.23 -2.81
CA LEU A 178 25.55 4.32 -1.55
C LEU A 178 25.31 5.63 -0.83
N SER A 179 25.39 6.75 -1.55
CA SER A 179 25.23 8.08 -0.93
C SER A 179 23.82 8.28 -0.36
N TRP A 180 22.77 7.78 -1.03
CA TRP A 180 21.40 7.81 -0.50
C TRP A 180 21.27 7.00 0.79
N HIS A 181 21.74 5.75 0.79
CA HIS A 181 21.65 4.89 1.96
C HIS A 181 22.51 5.39 3.14
N ASP A 182 23.67 5.98 2.85
CA ASP A 182 24.56 6.53 3.88
C ASP A 182 24.05 7.85 4.45
N ASN A 183 23.60 8.75 3.61
CA ASN A 183 23.21 10.09 4.04
C ASN A 183 21.81 10.13 4.65
N VAL A 184 20.91 9.27 4.19
CA VAL A 184 19.50 9.26 4.62
C VAL A 184 19.23 8.15 5.64
N GLY A 185 19.63 6.92 5.34
CA GLY A 185 19.35 5.78 6.21
C GLY A 185 20.18 5.81 7.50
N ALA A 186 21.51 5.82 7.38
CA ALA A 186 22.39 5.63 8.54
C ALA A 186 22.10 6.56 9.73
N PRO A 187 21.81 7.87 9.56
CA PRO A 187 21.51 8.76 10.68
C PRO A 187 20.23 8.45 11.46
N MET A 188 19.34 7.63 10.92
CA MET A 188 18.03 7.30 11.53
C MET A 188 18.09 6.16 12.54
N ARG A 189 19.18 5.40 12.58
CA ARG A 189 19.27 4.11 13.27
C ARG A 189 18.91 4.16 14.75
N GLU A 190 19.50 5.09 15.50
CA GLU A 190 19.27 5.19 16.95
C GLU A 190 17.85 5.68 17.28
N ASP A 191 17.37 6.66 16.52
CA ASP A 191 16.00 7.15 16.65
C ASP A 191 14.98 6.04 16.34
N TYR A 192 15.24 5.22 15.32
CA TYR A 192 14.36 4.11 15.00
C TYR A 192 14.35 3.02 16.09
N ALA A 193 15.50 2.70 16.67
CA ALA A 193 15.58 1.76 17.80
C ALA A 193 14.82 2.30 19.03
N ARG A 194 14.92 3.59 19.31
CA ARG A 194 14.17 4.24 20.39
C ARG A 194 12.68 4.21 20.14
N LEU A 195 12.24 4.55 18.92
CA LEU A 195 10.84 4.48 18.49
C LEU A 195 10.27 3.07 18.69
N ALA A 196 10.97 2.03 18.22
CA ALA A 196 10.54 0.66 18.35
C ALA A 196 10.36 0.24 19.83
N GLY A 197 11.27 0.68 20.71
CA GLY A 197 11.19 0.43 22.15
C GLY A 197 9.98 1.09 22.81
N ILE A 198 9.64 2.33 22.43
CA ILE A 198 8.47 3.05 22.95
C ILE A 198 7.19 2.38 22.43
N ALA A 199 7.09 2.16 21.11
CA ALA A 199 5.90 1.58 20.50
C ALA A 199 5.60 0.17 21.01
N ASN A 200 6.61 -0.66 21.30
CA ASN A 200 6.42 -1.98 21.89
C ASN A 200 5.79 -1.91 23.30
N LYS A 201 6.16 -0.92 24.11
CA LYS A 201 5.51 -0.72 25.42
C LYS A 201 4.04 -0.33 25.26
N GLY A 202 3.73 0.55 24.29
CA GLY A 202 2.34 0.90 23.99
C GLY A 202 1.54 -0.30 23.49
N ALA A 203 2.11 -1.14 22.61
CA ALA A 203 1.45 -2.36 22.14
C ALA A 203 1.17 -3.34 23.31
N ALA A 204 2.08 -3.43 24.30
CA ALA A 204 1.87 -4.26 25.48
C ALA A 204 0.70 -3.75 26.35
N GLU A 205 0.52 -2.45 26.48
CA GLU A 205 -0.65 -1.86 27.18
C GLU A 205 -1.98 -2.15 26.46
N LEU A 206 -1.94 -2.33 25.13
CA LEU A 206 -3.09 -2.75 24.33
C LEU A 206 -3.32 -4.27 24.30
N GLY A 207 -2.54 -5.06 25.07
CA GLY A 207 -2.68 -6.51 25.17
C GLY A 207 -1.90 -7.33 24.13
N PHE A 208 -1.04 -6.70 23.31
CA PHE A 208 -0.22 -7.39 22.32
C PHE A 208 1.20 -7.67 22.84
N LYS A 209 1.85 -8.72 22.34
CA LYS A 209 3.25 -9.02 22.72
C LYS A 209 4.22 -7.91 22.28
N ASN A 210 3.99 -7.32 21.13
CA ASN A 210 4.78 -6.28 20.50
C ASN A 210 4.02 -5.69 19.31
N VAL A 211 4.54 -4.64 18.69
CA VAL A 211 3.95 -3.98 17.49
C VAL A 211 3.82 -4.95 16.31
N GLY A 212 4.80 -5.82 16.10
CA GLY A 212 4.76 -6.79 15.00
C GLY A 212 3.63 -7.82 15.16
N ALA A 213 3.34 -8.27 16.38
CA ALA A 213 2.20 -9.12 16.68
C ALA A 213 0.87 -8.36 16.50
N MET A 214 0.81 -7.09 16.92
CA MET A 214 -0.34 -6.21 16.73
C MET A 214 -0.68 -6.03 15.25
N TRP A 215 0.29 -5.70 14.42
CA TRP A 215 0.06 -5.55 12.97
C TRP A 215 -0.45 -6.83 12.31
N ARG A 216 0.13 -7.99 12.68
CA ARG A 216 -0.28 -9.28 12.11
C ARG A 216 -1.67 -9.74 12.58
N SER A 217 -2.12 -9.32 13.76
CA SER A 217 -3.45 -9.68 14.27
C SER A 217 -4.60 -9.07 13.45
N ASN A 218 -4.34 -8.00 12.67
CA ASN A 218 -5.33 -7.36 11.80
C ASN A 218 -5.74 -8.20 10.58
N TYR A 219 -5.19 -9.41 10.44
CA TYR A 219 -5.50 -10.31 9.31
C TYR A 219 -6.37 -11.51 9.71
N ASP A 220 -7.20 -11.38 10.75
CA ASP A 220 -8.19 -12.38 11.18
C ASP A 220 -7.60 -13.77 11.46
N MET A 221 -6.36 -13.83 11.93
CA MET A 221 -5.68 -15.06 12.31
C MET A 221 -4.56 -14.80 13.33
N PRO A 222 -4.07 -15.83 14.05
CA PRO A 222 -2.91 -15.68 14.90
C PRO A 222 -1.69 -15.11 14.16
N ALA A 223 -0.94 -14.22 14.81
CA ALA A 223 0.18 -13.52 14.19
C ALA A 223 1.22 -14.46 13.53
N ASP A 224 1.50 -15.61 14.13
CA ASP A 224 2.46 -16.59 13.61
C ASP A 224 1.88 -17.37 12.42
N GLU A 225 0.58 -17.63 12.42
CA GLU A 225 -0.13 -18.25 11.28
C GLU A 225 -0.14 -17.32 10.08
N PHE A 226 -0.34 -16.01 10.30
CA PHE A 226 -0.24 -15.02 9.22
C PHE A 226 1.18 -14.99 8.62
N ALA A 227 2.22 -14.97 9.46
CA ALA A 227 3.60 -15.01 8.99
C ALA A 227 3.90 -16.28 8.17
N ALA A 228 3.39 -17.45 8.61
CA ALA A 228 3.52 -18.71 7.87
C ALA A 228 2.74 -18.69 6.55
N THR A 229 1.56 -18.07 6.52
CA THR A 229 0.75 -17.89 5.30
C THR A 229 1.50 -17.05 4.27
N MET A 230 2.13 -15.95 4.70
CA MET A 230 2.96 -15.12 3.82
C MET A 230 4.12 -15.90 3.21
N ASP A 231 4.81 -16.72 4.01
CA ASP A 231 5.90 -17.57 3.52
C ASP A 231 5.39 -18.64 2.53
N LYS A 232 4.24 -19.25 2.80
CA LYS A 232 3.60 -20.20 1.88
C LYS A 232 3.30 -19.55 0.53
N LEU A 233 2.67 -18.37 0.53
CA LEU A 233 2.37 -17.64 -0.69
C LEU A 233 3.64 -17.30 -1.49
N TRP A 234 4.69 -16.88 -0.80
CA TRP A 234 5.99 -16.65 -1.44
C TRP A 234 6.54 -17.92 -2.09
N LEU A 235 6.51 -19.06 -1.39
CA LEU A 235 7.02 -20.32 -1.91
C LEU A 235 6.24 -20.82 -3.14
N GLU A 236 4.94 -20.51 -3.25
CA GLU A 236 4.14 -20.82 -4.44
C GLU A 236 4.62 -20.05 -5.68
N VAL A 237 5.05 -18.80 -5.53
CA VAL A 237 5.45 -17.93 -6.66
C VAL A 237 6.96 -17.89 -6.90
N LYS A 238 7.75 -18.33 -5.93
CA LYS A 238 9.22 -18.33 -6.00
C LYS A 238 9.79 -18.99 -7.25
N PRO A 239 9.26 -20.13 -7.75
CA PRO A 239 9.79 -20.72 -8.99
C PRO A 239 9.77 -19.80 -10.21
N LEU A 240 8.78 -18.91 -10.33
CA LEU A 240 8.73 -17.90 -11.38
C LEU A 240 9.76 -16.80 -11.13
N TYR A 241 9.88 -16.36 -9.87
CA TYR A 241 10.87 -15.37 -9.49
C TYR A 241 12.31 -15.85 -9.74
N ASP A 242 12.63 -17.11 -9.41
CA ASP A 242 13.96 -17.69 -9.61
C ASP A 242 14.37 -17.71 -11.10
N GLU A 243 13.42 -18.01 -11.98
CA GLU A 243 13.67 -17.97 -13.43
C GLU A 243 13.81 -16.52 -13.92
N LEU A 244 13.01 -15.59 -13.44
CA LEU A 244 13.12 -14.16 -13.76
C LEU A 244 14.46 -13.61 -13.27
N HIS A 245 14.84 -13.88 -12.03
CA HIS A 245 16.11 -13.46 -11.44
C HIS A 245 17.31 -13.97 -12.24
N THR A 246 17.31 -15.26 -12.59
CA THR A 246 18.38 -15.89 -13.38
C THR A 246 18.51 -15.24 -14.75
N PHE A 247 17.38 -14.97 -15.41
CA PHE A 247 17.35 -14.32 -16.72
C PHE A 247 17.90 -12.89 -16.65
N VAL A 248 17.39 -12.07 -15.73
CA VAL A 248 17.82 -10.67 -15.55
C VAL A 248 19.29 -10.61 -15.18
N ARG A 249 19.76 -11.40 -14.20
CA ARG A 249 21.18 -11.49 -13.84
C ARG A 249 22.07 -11.80 -15.05
N THR A 250 21.66 -12.74 -15.89
CA THR A 250 22.43 -13.09 -17.09
C THR A 250 22.53 -11.92 -18.07
N ARG A 251 21.45 -11.17 -18.27
CA ARG A 251 21.45 -9.98 -19.13
C ARG A 251 22.33 -8.87 -18.56
N LEU A 252 22.25 -8.64 -17.26
CA LEU A 252 23.11 -7.68 -16.57
C LEU A 252 24.59 -8.09 -16.62
N ASN A 253 24.91 -9.39 -16.46
CA ASN A 253 26.27 -9.88 -16.66
C ASN A 253 26.76 -9.65 -18.09
N THR A 254 25.93 -9.90 -19.09
CA THR A 254 26.27 -9.63 -20.51
C THR A 254 26.54 -8.13 -20.74
N LYS A 255 25.79 -7.24 -20.08
CA LYS A 255 25.93 -5.80 -20.21
C LYS A 255 27.17 -5.25 -19.50
N TYR A 256 27.41 -5.71 -18.26
CA TYR A 256 28.39 -5.10 -17.35
C TYR A 256 29.65 -5.96 -17.11
N GLY A 257 29.63 -7.23 -17.46
CA GLY A 257 30.73 -8.18 -17.22
C GLY A 257 30.87 -8.65 -15.78
N ASP A 258 31.70 -9.66 -15.58
CA ASP A 258 31.87 -10.33 -14.27
C ASP A 258 32.42 -9.43 -13.16
N ALA A 259 33.17 -8.39 -13.50
CA ALA A 259 33.72 -7.46 -12.53
C ALA A 259 32.63 -6.61 -11.84
N VAL A 260 31.53 -6.34 -12.53
CA VAL A 260 30.41 -5.53 -12.02
C VAL A 260 29.25 -6.42 -11.57
N GLN A 261 28.82 -7.36 -12.41
CA GLN A 261 27.76 -8.31 -12.12
C GLN A 261 28.24 -9.73 -12.49
N PRO A 262 28.60 -10.55 -11.50
CA PRO A 262 29.00 -11.93 -11.75
C PRO A 262 27.88 -12.76 -12.40
N ALA A 263 28.26 -13.74 -13.22
CA ALA A 263 27.32 -14.65 -13.87
C ALA A 263 26.60 -15.59 -12.88
N LYS A 264 27.11 -15.73 -11.65
CA LYS A 264 26.56 -16.57 -10.57
C LYS A 264 26.33 -15.72 -9.32
N GLY A 265 25.41 -16.18 -8.46
CA GLY A 265 25.14 -15.54 -7.18
C GLY A 265 24.13 -14.40 -7.28
N PRO A 266 24.09 -13.52 -6.29
CA PRO A 266 23.10 -12.44 -6.21
C PRO A 266 23.33 -11.33 -7.24
N ILE A 267 22.31 -10.52 -7.46
CA ILE A 267 22.40 -9.31 -8.28
C ILE A 267 22.78 -8.11 -7.40
N ARG A 268 23.63 -7.21 -7.91
CA ARG A 268 23.87 -5.91 -7.28
C ARG A 268 22.62 -5.05 -7.34
N ALA A 269 22.21 -4.52 -6.20
CA ALA A 269 20.94 -3.79 -6.03
C ALA A 269 20.84 -2.52 -6.92
N ASP A 270 21.94 -1.82 -7.09
CA ASP A 270 22.03 -0.57 -7.85
C ASP A 270 21.85 -0.74 -9.37
N LEU A 271 21.93 -1.97 -9.89
CA LEU A 271 21.81 -2.25 -11.33
C LEU A 271 20.38 -2.50 -11.79
N LEU A 272 19.40 -2.48 -10.88
CA LEU A 272 18.02 -2.90 -11.15
C LEU A 272 17.06 -1.74 -11.48
N GLY A 273 17.60 -0.54 -11.72
CA GLY A 273 16.82 0.61 -12.20
C GLY A 273 15.97 1.31 -11.14
N ASN A 274 16.08 0.88 -9.88
CA ASN A 274 15.28 1.41 -8.77
C ASN A 274 16.13 1.47 -7.51
N MET A 275 16.01 2.55 -6.73
CA MET A 275 16.83 2.81 -5.52
C MET A 275 16.77 1.65 -4.51
N TRP A 276 15.62 1.01 -4.42
CA TRP A 276 15.36 -0.08 -3.47
C TRP A 276 15.40 -1.46 -4.14
N ALA A 277 15.59 -1.51 -5.47
CA ALA A 277 15.53 -2.73 -6.28
C ALA A 277 14.23 -3.53 -6.04
N GLN A 278 13.13 -2.82 -5.76
CA GLN A 278 11.83 -3.42 -5.48
C GLN A 278 11.08 -3.81 -6.75
N GLU A 279 11.28 -3.10 -7.82
CA GLU A 279 10.73 -3.29 -9.16
C GLU A 279 11.86 -3.13 -10.17
N TRP A 280 11.78 -3.83 -11.31
CA TRP A 280 12.86 -3.88 -12.30
C TRP A 280 12.42 -3.39 -13.68
N GLY A 281 11.23 -2.79 -13.78
CA GLY A 281 10.64 -2.33 -15.04
C GLY A 281 11.52 -1.34 -15.80
N ASP A 282 12.25 -0.48 -15.10
CA ASP A 282 13.09 0.56 -15.69
C ASP A 282 14.33 0.03 -16.44
N ILE A 283 14.72 -1.22 -16.22
CA ILE A 283 15.78 -1.87 -16.99
C ILE A 283 15.24 -2.84 -18.07
N TYR A 284 13.96 -2.71 -18.43
CA TYR A 284 13.38 -3.58 -19.45
C TYR A 284 14.12 -3.53 -20.78
N ASP A 285 14.65 -2.37 -21.17
CA ASP A 285 15.48 -2.17 -22.37
C ASP A 285 16.72 -3.09 -22.43
N LEU A 286 17.29 -3.41 -21.27
CA LEU A 286 18.47 -4.30 -21.16
C LEU A 286 18.12 -5.78 -21.32
N VAL A 287 16.88 -6.16 -21.09
CA VAL A 287 16.43 -7.55 -21.01
C VAL A 287 15.40 -7.95 -22.06
N ALA A 288 14.79 -6.97 -22.73
CA ALA A 288 13.73 -7.19 -23.71
C ALA A 288 14.14 -8.24 -24.76
N PRO A 289 13.27 -9.20 -25.09
CA PRO A 289 13.51 -10.08 -26.22
C PRO A 289 13.60 -9.29 -27.54
N PRO A 290 14.35 -9.76 -28.52
CA PRO A 290 14.37 -9.11 -29.85
C PRO A 290 12.95 -8.98 -30.41
N GLY A 291 12.56 -7.78 -30.86
CA GLY A 291 11.24 -7.49 -31.42
C GLY A 291 10.09 -7.35 -30.39
N ALA A 292 10.38 -7.41 -29.10
CA ALA A 292 9.37 -7.24 -28.03
C ALA A 292 8.97 -5.77 -27.77
N GLY A 293 9.66 -4.80 -28.37
CA GLY A 293 9.41 -3.37 -28.16
C GLY A 293 8.11 -2.83 -28.76
N GLU A 294 7.46 -3.59 -29.65
CA GLU A 294 6.24 -3.16 -30.34
C GLU A 294 5.07 -4.05 -29.94
N ILE A 295 4.27 -3.58 -28.97
CA ILE A 295 3.00 -4.24 -28.60
C ILE A 295 1.99 -4.16 -29.75
N GLY A 296 2.22 -3.31 -30.77
CA GLY A 296 1.38 -3.17 -31.94
C GLY A 296 0.28 -2.11 -31.80
N TYR A 297 0.06 -1.55 -30.62
CA TYR A 297 -0.84 -0.41 -30.38
C TYR A 297 -0.40 0.38 -29.14
N ASP A 298 -0.79 1.64 -29.09
CA ASP A 298 -0.67 2.53 -27.93
C ASP A 298 -2.06 3.04 -27.54
N ILE A 299 -2.50 2.78 -26.31
CA ILE A 299 -3.83 3.18 -25.82
C ILE A 299 -3.98 4.69 -25.87
N GLY A 300 -2.93 5.46 -25.53
CA GLY A 300 -2.98 6.92 -25.57
C GLY A 300 -3.22 7.44 -26.99
N GLU A 301 -2.58 6.84 -27.99
CA GLU A 301 -2.81 7.20 -29.40
C GLU A 301 -4.20 6.77 -29.89
N LEU A 302 -4.71 5.62 -29.44
CA LEU A 302 -6.08 5.19 -29.73
C LEU A 302 -7.11 6.16 -29.13
N LEU A 303 -6.93 6.59 -27.88
CA LEU A 303 -7.78 7.58 -27.21
C LEU A 303 -7.80 8.92 -27.95
N LYS A 304 -6.62 9.44 -28.32
CA LYS A 304 -6.48 10.68 -29.10
C LYS A 304 -7.17 10.58 -30.46
N THR A 305 -6.98 9.47 -31.17
CA THR A 305 -7.60 9.22 -32.49
C THR A 305 -9.13 9.20 -32.39
N LYS A 306 -9.67 8.63 -31.31
CA LYS A 306 -11.12 8.61 -31.04
C LYS A 306 -11.61 9.91 -30.38
N LYS A 307 -10.73 10.90 -30.13
CA LYS A 307 -11.03 12.19 -29.47
C LYS A 307 -11.66 12.00 -28.08
N ILE A 308 -11.19 11.02 -27.34
CA ILE A 308 -11.62 10.77 -25.97
C ILE A 308 -10.81 11.68 -25.05
N ASP A 309 -11.50 12.53 -24.31
CA ASP A 309 -10.92 13.41 -23.30
C ASP A 309 -10.83 12.72 -21.93
N GLU A 310 -10.38 13.45 -20.92
CA GLU A 310 -10.17 12.95 -19.57
C GLU A 310 -11.47 12.43 -18.93
N VAL A 311 -12.57 13.15 -19.12
CA VAL A 311 -13.90 12.73 -18.64
C VAL A 311 -14.37 11.49 -19.42
N GLY A 312 -14.10 11.43 -20.70
CA GLY A 312 -14.37 10.26 -21.53
C GLY A 312 -13.62 9.01 -21.06
N MET A 313 -12.36 9.15 -20.61
CA MET A 313 -11.61 8.05 -20.01
C MET A 313 -12.30 7.53 -18.73
N VAL A 314 -12.76 8.44 -17.86
CA VAL A 314 -13.50 8.08 -16.64
C VAL A 314 -14.81 7.37 -16.97
N LYS A 315 -15.56 7.85 -17.99
CA LYS A 315 -16.80 7.20 -18.44
C LYS A 315 -16.57 5.80 -18.97
N ILE A 316 -15.49 5.55 -19.69
CA ILE A 316 -15.13 4.20 -20.13
C ILE A 316 -14.89 3.28 -18.91
N GLY A 317 -14.21 3.77 -17.88
CA GLY A 317 -14.03 3.03 -16.64
C GLY A 317 -15.35 2.79 -15.91
N GLU A 318 -16.26 3.77 -15.84
CA GLU A 318 -17.62 3.59 -15.31
C GLU A 318 -18.40 2.55 -16.12
N ASP A 319 -18.33 2.59 -17.44
CA ASP A 319 -18.99 1.64 -18.32
C ASP A 319 -18.51 0.20 -18.09
N PHE A 320 -17.25 0.01 -17.69
CA PHE A 320 -16.75 -1.29 -17.29
C PHE A 320 -17.58 -1.86 -16.13
N PHE A 321 -17.75 -1.10 -15.04
CA PHE A 321 -18.55 -1.53 -13.89
C PHE A 321 -20.04 -1.65 -14.22
N SER A 322 -20.61 -0.71 -14.96
CA SER A 322 -22.00 -0.77 -15.41
C SER A 322 -22.27 -1.99 -16.28
N SER A 323 -21.31 -2.40 -17.10
CA SER A 323 -21.37 -3.62 -17.89
C SER A 323 -21.49 -4.88 -17.04
N LEU A 324 -20.86 -4.88 -15.86
CA LEU A 324 -20.96 -5.96 -14.87
C LEU A 324 -22.24 -5.91 -14.02
N GLY A 325 -23.00 -4.81 -14.08
CA GLY A 325 -24.27 -4.66 -13.36
C GLY A 325 -24.22 -3.75 -12.15
N PHE A 326 -23.11 -3.08 -11.90
CA PHE A 326 -23.03 -2.05 -10.88
C PHE A 326 -23.83 -0.81 -11.30
N ALA A 327 -24.33 -0.06 -10.32
CA ALA A 327 -25.04 1.19 -10.58
C ALA A 327 -24.08 2.27 -11.10
N ALA A 328 -24.57 3.11 -12.00
CA ALA A 328 -23.83 4.26 -12.51
C ALA A 328 -23.36 5.18 -11.37
N LEU A 329 -22.27 5.91 -11.62
CA LEU A 329 -21.75 6.90 -10.68
C LEU A 329 -22.77 8.07 -10.56
N PRO A 330 -22.93 8.65 -9.35
CA PRO A 330 -23.83 9.78 -9.18
C PRO A 330 -23.31 11.01 -9.95
N GLN A 331 -24.21 11.91 -10.33
CA GLN A 331 -23.85 13.15 -11.02
C GLN A 331 -22.86 13.99 -10.19
N SER A 332 -22.98 13.95 -8.85
CA SER A 332 -22.07 14.61 -7.91
C SER A 332 -20.62 14.14 -8.03
N PHE A 333 -20.39 12.89 -8.43
CA PHE A 333 -19.04 12.38 -8.70
C PHE A 333 -18.32 13.20 -9.78
N TYR A 334 -19.01 13.46 -10.91
CA TYR A 334 -18.44 14.23 -12.00
C TYR A 334 -18.29 15.72 -11.69
N GLU A 335 -19.18 16.25 -10.85
CA GLU A 335 -19.18 17.67 -10.45
C GLU A 335 -18.12 17.98 -9.40
N ARG A 336 -17.78 17.01 -8.53
CA ARG A 336 -16.93 17.23 -7.35
C ARG A 336 -15.54 16.61 -7.46
N SER A 337 -15.33 15.67 -8.38
CA SER A 337 -14.02 15.08 -8.64
C SER A 337 -13.07 16.08 -9.30
N GLN A 338 -11.77 15.86 -9.16
CA GLN A 338 -10.74 16.62 -9.84
C GLN A 338 -10.04 15.74 -10.86
N PHE A 339 -10.34 15.91 -12.13
CA PHE A 339 -9.76 15.15 -13.24
C PHE A 339 -8.58 15.84 -13.91
N LEU A 340 -8.46 17.16 -13.77
CA LEU A 340 -7.44 17.96 -14.43
C LEU A 340 -6.63 18.75 -13.41
N LYS A 341 -5.35 19.01 -13.73
CA LYS A 341 -4.55 19.97 -12.95
C LYS A 341 -5.13 21.38 -13.14
N PRO A 342 -5.59 22.05 -12.06
CA PRO A 342 -6.01 23.46 -12.14
C PRO A 342 -4.85 24.36 -12.55
N ARG A 343 -5.15 25.52 -13.15
CA ARG A 343 -4.14 26.50 -13.57
C ARG A 343 -3.89 27.58 -12.50
N ASP A 344 -4.79 27.70 -11.55
CA ASP A 344 -4.90 28.80 -10.59
C ASP A 344 -4.45 28.42 -9.17
N ARG A 345 -4.12 27.14 -8.95
CA ARG A 345 -3.71 26.64 -7.63
C ARG A 345 -2.86 25.38 -7.71
N GLU A 346 -2.13 25.11 -6.66
CA GLU A 346 -1.39 23.87 -6.50
C GLU A 346 -2.28 22.77 -5.90
N VAL A 347 -2.07 21.54 -6.39
CA VAL A 347 -2.82 20.34 -6.01
C VAL A 347 -1.91 19.13 -5.97
N VAL A 348 -2.31 18.11 -5.22
CA VAL A 348 -1.67 16.79 -5.28
C VAL A 348 -2.16 16.05 -6.52
N CYS A 349 -1.31 15.91 -7.55
CA CYS A 349 -1.67 15.25 -8.81
C CYS A 349 -1.68 13.71 -8.73
N HIS A 350 -1.09 13.10 -7.69
CA HIS A 350 -1.13 11.65 -7.50
C HIS A 350 -2.59 11.18 -7.40
N ALA A 351 -2.95 10.15 -8.18
CA ALA A 351 -4.31 9.62 -8.23
C ALA A 351 -4.75 9.09 -6.86
N SER A 352 -6.03 9.28 -6.54
CA SER A 352 -6.65 8.73 -5.32
C SER A 352 -8.16 8.76 -5.42
N ALA A 353 -8.80 7.72 -4.89
CA ALA A 353 -10.23 7.59 -4.74
C ALA A 353 -10.65 8.00 -3.31
N TRP A 354 -11.79 8.65 -3.19
CA TRP A 354 -12.28 9.25 -1.96
C TRP A 354 -13.75 8.89 -1.72
N ASP A 355 -14.08 8.63 -0.47
CA ASP A 355 -15.44 8.64 0.07
C ASP A 355 -15.47 9.70 1.17
N ILE A 356 -16.16 10.81 0.91
CA ILE A 356 -16.11 12.00 1.78
C ILE A 356 -17.11 11.90 2.94
N ASP A 357 -18.27 11.29 2.69
CA ASP A 357 -19.36 11.25 3.67
C ASP A 357 -19.71 9.85 4.16
N ASN A 358 -18.97 8.84 3.70
CA ASN A 358 -19.22 7.42 3.97
C ASN A 358 -20.64 6.96 3.53
N VAL A 359 -21.23 7.64 2.54
CA VAL A 359 -22.56 7.33 2.01
C VAL A 359 -22.54 7.25 0.48
N ASP A 360 -22.35 8.35 -0.24
CA ASP A 360 -22.33 8.38 -1.72
C ASP A 360 -21.60 9.62 -2.29
N ASP A 361 -20.93 10.44 -1.46
CA ASP A 361 -20.05 11.52 -1.94
C ASP A 361 -18.66 10.96 -2.27
N ILE A 362 -18.64 10.09 -3.26
CA ILE A 362 -17.39 9.50 -3.78
C ILE A 362 -16.77 10.41 -4.82
N ARG A 363 -15.44 10.44 -4.87
CA ARG A 363 -14.68 11.28 -5.79
C ARG A 363 -13.39 10.60 -6.22
N ILE A 364 -12.85 11.06 -7.36
CA ILE A 364 -11.45 10.82 -7.76
C ILE A 364 -10.71 12.16 -7.80
N LYS A 365 -9.48 12.16 -7.33
CA LYS A 365 -8.53 13.26 -7.51
C LYS A 365 -7.35 12.73 -8.34
N MET A 366 -7.15 13.33 -9.51
CA MET A 366 -6.09 12.98 -10.44
C MET A 366 -5.82 14.15 -11.39
N CYS A 367 -4.62 14.27 -11.93
CA CYS A 367 -4.28 15.17 -13.03
C CYS A 367 -4.15 14.33 -14.30
N ILE A 368 -5.27 13.90 -14.87
CA ILE A 368 -5.34 12.93 -15.96
C ILE A 368 -4.66 13.48 -17.21
N LYS A 369 -3.85 12.64 -17.85
CA LYS A 369 -3.27 12.83 -19.18
C LYS A 369 -3.78 11.75 -20.11
N ILE A 370 -3.94 12.07 -21.40
CA ILE A 370 -4.40 11.09 -22.38
C ILE A 370 -3.23 10.18 -22.78
N ASN A 371 -3.04 9.13 -21.97
CA ASN A 371 -2.00 8.11 -22.16
C ASN A 371 -2.44 6.75 -21.58
N SER A 372 -1.67 5.70 -21.86
CA SER A 372 -1.96 4.34 -21.43
C SER A 372 -1.96 4.18 -19.91
N ASN A 373 -1.00 4.79 -19.22
CA ASN A 373 -0.85 4.65 -17.78
C ASN A 373 -2.04 5.26 -17.03
N ASP A 374 -2.44 6.48 -17.41
CA ASP A 374 -3.55 7.16 -16.75
C ASP A 374 -4.89 6.48 -17.04
N PHE A 375 -5.06 5.90 -18.25
CA PHE A 375 -6.24 5.08 -18.57
C PHE A 375 -6.35 3.86 -17.63
N ILE A 376 -5.25 3.17 -17.39
CA ILE A 376 -5.18 2.05 -16.46
C ILE A 376 -5.44 2.53 -15.01
N THR A 377 -4.83 3.64 -14.62
CA THR A 377 -5.00 4.22 -13.28
C THR A 377 -6.45 4.63 -13.01
N VAL A 378 -7.15 5.21 -13.98
CA VAL A 378 -8.59 5.53 -13.84
C VAL A 378 -9.41 4.29 -13.52
N HIS A 379 -9.17 3.15 -14.17
CA HIS A 379 -9.87 1.91 -13.85
C HIS A 379 -9.52 1.40 -12.45
N HIS A 380 -8.27 1.54 -12.02
CA HIS A 380 -7.80 1.19 -10.67
C HIS A 380 -8.53 2.02 -9.61
N GLU A 381 -8.54 3.36 -9.75
CA GLU A 381 -9.18 4.26 -8.80
C GLU A 381 -10.70 4.05 -8.71
N LEU A 382 -11.35 3.79 -9.85
CA LEU A 382 -12.76 3.42 -9.85
C LEU A 382 -13.01 2.10 -9.10
N GLY A 383 -12.06 1.17 -9.13
CA GLY A 383 -12.11 -0.03 -8.30
C GLY A 383 -12.30 0.29 -6.81
N HIS A 384 -11.56 1.28 -6.31
CA HIS A 384 -11.72 1.76 -4.94
C HIS A 384 -13.10 2.40 -4.71
N ASN A 385 -13.56 3.28 -5.61
CA ASN A 385 -14.86 3.94 -5.47
C ASN A 385 -16.04 2.94 -5.47
N TYR A 386 -16.01 1.94 -6.35
CA TYR A 386 -17.05 0.92 -6.37
C TYR A 386 -17.01 0.02 -5.14
N TYR A 387 -15.84 -0.23 -4.57
CA TYR A 387 -15.73 -0.93 -3.29
C TYR A 387 -16.32 -0.09 -2.15
N GLN A 388 -15.97 1.20 -2.06
CA GLN A 388 -16.52 2.15 -1.08
C GLN A 388 -18.05 2.17 -1.15
N ARG A 389 -18.63 2.28 -2.34
CA ARG A 389 -20.09 2.24 -2.53
C ARG A 389 -20.73 0.92 -2.13
N ALA A 390 -20.04 -0.20 -2.36
CA ALA A 390 -20.59 -1.51 -2.08
C ALA A 390 -20.78 -1.73 -0.57
N TYR A 391 -19.82 -1.33 0.25
CA TYR A 391 -19.90 -1.52 1.70
C TYR A 391 -20.54 -0.35 2.47
N ASN A 392 -21.04 0.70 1.82
CA ASN A 392 -21.57 1.90 2.49
C ASN A 392 -22.79 1.65 3.39
N LYS A 393 -23.39 0.47 3.35
CA LYS A 393 -24.48 0.04 4.24
C LYS A 393 -24.00 -0.63 5.52
N GLN A 394 -22.71 -0.89 5.63
CA GLN A 394 -22.13 -1.46 6.84
C GLN A 394 -22.06 -0.41 7.96
N SER A 395 -21.88 -0.85 9.20
CA SER A 395 -21.58 0.06 10.31
C SER A 395 -20.20 0.70 10.13
N TYR A 396 -19.97 1.85 10.74
CA TYR A 396 -18.78 2.68 10.50
C TYR A 396 -17.47 1.90 10.58
N LEU A 397 -17.27 1.11 11.63
CA LEU A 397 -16.03 0.34 11.81
C LEU A 397 -15.83 -0.76 10.75
N HIS A 398 -16.87 -1.09 10.01
CA HIS A 398 -16.82 -2.06 8.91
C HIS A 398 -16.71 -1.42 7.51
N LEU A 399 -16.68 -0.08 7.42
CA LEU A 399 -16.54 0.67 6.15
C LEU A 399 -15.08 0.63 5.66
N ASN A 400 -14.60 -0.56 5.33
CA ASN A 400 -13.26 -0.78 4.79
C ASN A 400 -13.22 -2.09 3.99
N GLY A 401 -12.13 -2.37 3.30
CA GLY A 401 -11.87 -3.68 2.70
C GLY A 401 -11.75 -4.78 3.77
N ALA A 402 -11.95 -6.03 3.35
CA ALA A 402 -11.89 -7.19 4.25
C ALA A 402 -10.53 -7.32 4.99
N ASN A 403 -9.45 -6.89 4.35
CA ASN A 403 -8.18 -6.50 4.96
C ASN A 403 -7.51 -5.42 4.09
N ASP A 404 -6.38 -4.87 4.53
CA ASP A 404 -5.71 -3.75 3.86
C ASP A 404 -5.11 -4.08 2.48
N GLY A 405 -5.05 -5.35 2.09
CA GLY A 405 -4.65 -5.78 0.73
C GLY A 405 -5.80 -5.85 -0.27
N PHE A 406 -7.07 -5.88 0.18
CA PHE A 406 -8.21 -6.10 -0.72
C PHE A 406 -8.50 -4.89 -1.60
N HIS A 407 -8.45 -3.68 -1.07
CA HIS A 407 -8.68 -2.47 -1.86
C HIS A 407 -7.72 -2.36 -3.04
N GLU A 408 -6.43 -2.47 -2.77
CA GLU A 408 -5.39 -2.44 -3.80
C GLU A 408 -5.53 -3.61 -4.78
N ALA A 409 -5.87 -4.81 -4.29
CA ALA A 409 -6.04 -5.97 -5.13
C ALA A 409 -7.21 -5.82 -6.11
N ILE A 410 -8.31 -5.16 -5.73
CA ILE A 410 -9.43 -4.86 -6.61
C ILE A 410 -9.04 -3.85 -7.68
N GLY A 411 -8.43 -2.73 -7.32
CA GLY A 411 -7.93 -1.75 -8.28
C GLY A 411 -6.95 -2.37 -9.28
N ASP A 412 -6.00 -3.16 -8.78
CA ASP A 412 -5.02 -3.87 -9.60
C ASP A 412 -5.65 -4.98 -10.48
N MET A 413 -6.70 -5.67 -10.03
CA MET A 413 -7.46 -6.62 -10.86
C MET A 413 -8.10 -5.91 -12.05
N LEU A 414 -8.65 -4.72 -11.82
CA LEU A 414 -9.21 -3.90 -12.91
C LEU A 414 -8.12 -3.46 -13.88
N ALA A 415 -6.94 -3.08 -13.39
CA ALA A 415 -5.79 -2.77 -14.23
C ALA A 415 -5.38 -3.96 -15.13
N LEU A 416 -5.41 -5.20 -14.60
CA LEU A 416 -5.17 -6.42 -15.38
C LEU A 416 -6.25 -6.66 -16.45
N SER A 417 -7.46 -6.13 -16.27
CA SER A 417 -8.59 -6.31 -17.20
C SER A 417 -8.45 -5.47 -18.48
N ILE A 418 -7.51 -4.52 -18.55
CA ILE A 418 -7.22 -3.73 -19.72
C ILE A 418 -6.45 -4.57 -20.75
N THR A 419 -7.13 -5.54 -21.34
CA THR A 419 -6.58 -6.47 -22.32
C THR A 419 -6.96 -6.06 -23.75
N PRO A 420 -6.24 -6.55 -24.80
CA PRO A 420 -6.64 -6.32 -26.17
C PRO A 420 -8.10 -6.71 -26.46
N GLU A 421 -8.58 -7.78 -25.83
CA GLU A 421 -9.97 -8.24 -25.97
C GLU A 421 -10.96 -7.20 -25.43
N TYR A 422 -10.70 -6.67 -24.22
CA TYR A 422 -11.50 -5.57 -23.68
C TYR A 422 -11.49 -4.34 -24.57
N LEU A 423 -10.33 -3.92 -25.06
CA LEU A 423 -10.22 -2.76 -25.95
C LEU A 423 -11.00 -2.93 -27.26
N VAL A 424 -11.07 -4.17 -27.77
CA VAL A 424 -11.92 -4.49 -28.94
C VAL A 424 -13.40 -4.41 -28.59
N GLN A 425 -13.80 -4.96 -27.44
CA GLN A 425 -15.20 -4.95 -27.00
C GLN A 425 -15.77 -3.55 -26.83
N ILE A 426 -14.95 -2.58 -26.37
CA ILE A 426 -15.35 -1.18 -26.24
C ILE A 426 -15.11 -0.36 -27.52
N GLY A 427 -14.66 -0.98 -28.61
CA GLY A 427 -14.43 -0.32 -29.89
C GLY A 427 -13.22 0.63 -29.93
N LEU A 428 -12.32 0.54 -28.95
CA LEU A 428 -11.10 1.34 -28.90
C LEU A 428 -10.00 0.75 -29.79
N LEU A 429 -9.90 -0.57 -29.89
CA LEU A 429 -8.95 -1.30 -30.75
C LEU A 429 -9.70 -2.11 -31.81
N ASP A 430 -9.26 -2.01 -33.06
CA ASP A 430 -9.80 -2.87 -34.11
C ASP A 430 -9.31 -4.31 -33.95
N ARG A 431 -10.19 -5.29 -34.19
CA ARG A 431 -9.87 -6.72 -34.10
C ARG A 431 -8.64 -7.12 -34.94
N ALA A 432 -8.47 -6.52 -36.10
CA ALA A 432 -7.35 -6.77 -37.01
C ALA A 432 -5.99 -6.33 -36.44
N ASN A 433 -5.99 -5.42 -35.46
CA ASN A 433 -4.80 -4.87 -34.82
C ASN A 433 -4.47 -5.52 -33.49
N VAL A 434 -5.20 -6.55 -33.08
CA VAL A 434 -4.90 -7.32 -31.87
C VAL A 434 -3.57 -8.06 -32.07
N PRO A 435 -2.57 -7.83 -31.17
CA PRO A 435 -1.26 -8.49 -31.28
C PRO A 435 -1.35 -10.00 -31.26
N GLY A 436 -0.55 -10.66 -32.08
CA GLY A 436 -0.39 -12.11 -32.06
C GLY A 436 0.23 -12.62 -30.76
N ALA A 437 0.18 -13.94 -30.56
CA ALA A 437 0.76 -14.59 -29.36
C ALA A 437 2.29 -14.45 -29.28
N ASP A 438 2.96 -14.16 -30.39
CA ASP A 438 4.40 -13.88 -30.45
C ASP A 438 4.80 -12.63 -29.64
N LYS A 439 3.87 -11.70 -29.42
CA LYS A 439 4.08 -10.47 -28.63
C LYS A 439 3.86 -10.67 -27.12
N ASP A 440 3.21 -11.74 -26.71
CA ASP A 440 2.85 -11.98 -25.31
C ASP A 440 4.06 -12.05 -24.38
N THR A 441 5.16 -12.65 -24.85
CA THR A 441 6.39 -12.81 -24.04
C THR A 441 6.95 -11.45 -23.58
N GLY A 442 7.01 -10.46 -24.48
CA GLY A 442 7.51 -9.12 -24.13
C GLY A 442 6.60 -8.40 -23.14
N LEU A 443 5.28 -8.47 -23.35
CA LEU A 443 4.29 -7.88 -22.45
C LEU A 443 4.38 -8.53 -21.05
N LEU A 444 4.36 -9.86 -20.99
CA LEU A 444 4.42 -10.60 -19.73
C LEU A 444 5.76 -10.41 -19.00
N LEU A 445 6.87 -10.30 -19.73
CA LEU A 445 8.17 -10.02 -19.12
C LEU A 445 8.17 -8.63 -18.46
N ARG A 446 7.65 -7.60 -19.14
CA ARG A 446 7.53 -6.25 -18.56
C ARG A 446 6.66 -6.26 -17.30
N GLN A 447 5.51 -6.92 -17.34
CA GLN A 447 4.64 -7.07 -16.17
C GLN A 447 5.30 -7.87 -15.04
N ALA A 448 6.06 -8.91 -15.35
CA ALA A 448 6.76 -9.70 -14.33
C ALA A 448 7.89 -8.91 -13.66
N MET A 449 8.59 -8.04 -14.40
CA MET A 449 9.63 -7.17 -13.86
C MET A 449 9.08 -6.09 -12.91
N ASP A 450 7.80 -5.76 -13.01
CA ASP A 450 7.07 -4.96 -12.04
C ASP A 450 6.50 -5.87 -10.92
N LYS A 451 5.54 -6.71 -11.25
CA LYS A 451 4.68 -7.40 -10.27
C LYS A 451 5.34 -8.58 -9.56
N VAL A 452 6.13 -9.40 -10.30
CA VAL A 452 6.80 -10.58 -9.72
C VAL A 452 8.09 -10.17 -9.00
N ALA A 453 8.87 -9.25 -9.57
CA ALA A 453 10.09 -8.75 -8.94
C ALA A 453 9.82 -8.08 -7.59
N PHE A 454 8.66 -7.44 -7.42
CA PHE A 454 8.24 -6.77 -6.19
C PHE A 454 7.98 -7.73 -5.02
N LEU A 455 7.50 -8.95 -5.28
CA LEU A 455 6.98 -9.84 -4.23
C LEU A 455 7.94 -10.08 -3.06
N PRO A 456 9.21 -10.48 -3.27
CA PRO A 456 10.10 -10.71 -2.14
C PRO A 456 10.40 -9.43 -1.36
N PHE A 457 10.44 -8.27 -2.01
CA PHE A 457 10.61 -6.98 -1.33
C PHE A 457 9.36 -6.64 -0.50
N GLY A 458 8.16 -6.78 -1.08
CA GLY A 458 6.89 -6.58 -0.39
C GLY A 458 6.76 -7.42 0.88
N LEU A 459 7.34 -8.63 0.87
CA LEU A 459 7.36 -9.53 2.01
C LEU A 459 8.43 -9.16 3.04
N LEU A 460 9.69 -8.94 2.60
CA LEU A 460 10.82 -8.81 3.51
C LEU A 460 10.81 -7.53 4.36
N VAL A 461 10.20 -6.45 3.87
CA VAL A 461 10.13 -5.17 4.61
C VAL A 461 9.45 -5.37 5.96
N ASP A 462 8.30 -6.04 5.97
CA ASP A 462 7.60 -6.29 7.24
C ASP A 462 8.21 -7.46 8.01
N LYS A 463 8.77 -8.47 7.36
CA LYS A 463 9.53 -9.51 8.08
C LYS A 463 10.70 -8.91 8.87
N TRP A 464 11.38 -7.92 8.31
CA TRP A 464 12.41 -7.18 9.03
C TRP A 464 11.83 -6.42 10.21
N ARG A 465 10.73 -5.67 10.03
CA ARG A 465 10.09 -4.93 11.13
C ARG A 465 9.54 -5.85 12.22
N TRP A 466 8.91 -6.96 11.83
CA TRP A 466 8.46 -7.95 12.83
C TRP A 466 9.64 -8.48 13.64
N GLY A 467 10.76 -8.82 13.01
CA GLY A 467 11.98 -9.23 13.70
C GLY A 467 12.55 -8.17 14.64
N VAL A 468 12.51 -6.89 14.24
CA VAL A 468 12.90 -5.76 15.09
C VAL A 468 11.99 -5.64 16.30
N PHE A 469 10.67 -5.65 16.12
CA PHE A 469 9.70 -5.52 17.21
C PHE A 469 9.69 -6.76 18.13
N GLU A 470 9.93 -7.94 17.62
CA GLU A 470 10.05 -9.17 18.40
C GLU A 470 11.39 -9.31 19.13
N GLY A 471 12.40 -8.55 18.72
CA GLY A 471 13.76 -8.62 19.23
C GLY A 471 14.61 -9.74 18.63
N SER A 472 14.10 -10.50 17.64
CA SER A 472 14.88 -11.50 16.89
C SER A 472 15.91 -10.85 15.96
N ILE A 473 15.72 -9.58 15.61
CA ILE A 473 16.71 -8.69 14.98
C ILE A 473 17.01 -7.57 16.01
N PRO A 474 18.02 -7.74 16.86
CA PRO A 474 18.35 -6.75 17.88
C PRO A 474 18.94 -5.48 17.26
N ALA A 475 18.90 -4.37 18.00
CA ALA A 475 19.37 -3.07 17.51
C ALA A 475 20.83 -3.09 17.01
N GLY A 476 21.69 -3.98 17.55
CA GLY A 476 23.06 -4.20 17.07
C GLY A 476 23.17 -4.92 15.72
N GLU A 477 22.07 -5.46 15.16
CA GLU A 477 22.06 -6.26 13.93
C GLU A 477 21.00 -5.78 12.92
N TYR A 478 20.54 -4.55 13.01
CA TYR A 478 19.48 -4.01 12.13
C TYR A 478 19.87 -4.06 10.65
N ASN A 479 21.08 -3.62 10.33
CA ASN A 479 21.55 -3.59 8.94
C ASN A 479 21.88 -4.98 8.42
N LYS A 480 22.49 -5.83 9.24
CA LYS A 480 22.75 -7.23 8.93
C LYS A 480 21.44 -8.00 8.68
N GLY A 481 20.45 -7.85 9.58
CA GLY A 481 19.14 -8.48 9.41
C GLY A 481 18.45 -8.05 8.11
N TRP A 482 18.58 -6.80 7.71
CA TRP A 482 18.06 -6.29 6.43
C TRP A 482 18.78 -6.93 5.23
N THR A 483 20.11 -6.92 5.23
CA THR A 483 20.91 -7.51 4.15
C THR A 483 20.73 -9.01 4.02
N ASP A 484 20.62 -9.72 5.14
CA ASP A 484 20.36 -11.17 5.16
C ASP A 484 18.98 -11.50 4.55
N LEU A 485 17.96 -10.72 4.88
CA LEU A 485 16.61 -10.89 4.31
C LEU A 485 16.59 -10.54 2.81
N ARG A 486 17.29 -9.50 2.38
CA ARG A 486 17.42 -9.17 0.95
C ARG A 486 18.12 -10.28 0.17
N LEU A 487 19.22 -10.81 0.70
CA LEU A 487 19.88 -11.95 0.09
C LEU A 487 18.96 -13.17 0.05
N LYS A 488 18.31 -13.50 1.17
CA LYS A 488 17.45 -14.69 1.29
C LYS A 488 16.25 -14.65 0.34
N TYR A 489 15.53 -13.54 0.29
CA TYR A 489 14.26 -13.44 -0.45
C TYR A 489 14.42 -12.88 -1.85
N GLN A 490 15.26 -11.86 -2.04
CA GLN A 490 15.45 -11.23 -3.35
C GLN A 490 16.66 -11.76 -4.14
N GLY A 491 17.63 -12.39 -3.48
CA GLY A 491 18.90 -12.72 -4.15
C GLY A 491 19.68 -11.48 -4.59
N ILE A 492 19.67 -10.44 -3.76
CA ILE A 492 20.25 -9.13 -4.06
C ILE A 492 21.26 -8.77 -2.96
N VAL A 493 22.34 -8.10 -3.37
CA VAL A 493 23.37 -7.59 -2.45
C VAL A 493 23.63 -6.10 -2.72
N PRO A 494 24.04 -5.33 -1.70
CA PRO A 494 24.50 -3.97 -1.91
C PRO A 494 25.73 -3.91 -2.82
N PRO A 495 26.00 -2.76 -3.49
CA PRO A 495 27.14 -2.59 -4.39
C PRO A 495 28.51 -2.55 -3.69
N ALA A 496 28.51 -2.46 -2.35
CA ALA A 496 29.69 -2.50 -1.49
C ALA A 496 29.37 -3.15 -0.15
N PRO A 497 30.36 -3.67 0.61
CA PRO A 497 30.13 -4.19 1.95
C PRO A 497 29.47 -3.18 2.87
N ARG A 498 28.52 -3.65 3.69
CA ARG A 498 27.73 -2.84 4.62
C ARG A 498 27.84 -3.44 6.03
N ASP A 499 28.15 -2.63 7.00
CA ASP A 499 28.25 -3.02 8.40
C ASP A 499 27.16 -2.34 9.26
N GLU A 500 27.24 -2.48 10.59
CA GLU A 500 26.26 -1.92 11.52
C GLU A 500 26.45 -0.40 11.77
N SER A 501 27.40 0.27 11.16
CA SER A 501 27.43 1.73 11.08
C SER A 501 26.37 2.29 10.13
N LYS A 502 25.75 1.40 9.34
CA LYS A 502 24.75 1.70 8.34
C LYS A 502 23.33 1.36 8.85
N PHE A 503 22.34 1.89 8.16
CA PHE A 503 20.93 1.58 8.40
C PHE A 503 20.17 1.67 7.07
N ASP A 504 20.46 0.70 6.18
CA ASP A 504 19.88 0.64 4.84
C ASP A 504 18.35 0.56 4.83
N PRO A 505 17.67 -0.07 5.82
CA PRO A 505 16.19 -0.01 5.90
C PRO A 505 15.66 1.42 5.92
N GLY A 506 16.35 2.36 6.61
CA GLY A 506 15.94 3.76 6.72
C GLY A 506 15.94 4.52 5.38
N ALA A 507 16.61 4.00 4.36
CA ALA A 507 16.60 4.53 3.01
C ALA A 507 15.30 4.29 2.24
N LYS A 508 14.36 3.47 2.77
CA LYS A 508 13.02 3.25 2.22
C LYS A 508 11.98 3.98 3.07
N TYR A 509 11.24 4.90 2.45
CA TYR A 509 10.27 5.78 3.13
C TYR A 509 9.36 5.06 4.14
N HIS A 510 8.86 3.88 3.81
CA HIS A 510 7.93 3.12 4.65
C HIS A 510 8.52 2.66 5.99
N ILE A 511 9.83 2.70 6.15
CA ILE A 511 10.50 2.43 7.43
C ILE A 511 10.42 3.66 8.35
N PRO A 512 10.98 4.84 8.01
CA PRO A 512 10.84 6.04 8.82
C PRO A 512 9.38 6.53 8.91
N GLY A 513 8.58 6.31 7.88
CA GLY A 513 7.15 6.65 7.83
C GLY A 513 6.26 5.62 8.54
N ASN A 514 6.82 4.50 9.03
CA ASN A 514 6.11 3.46 9.79
C ASN A 514 4.85 2.92 9.12
N THR A 515 4.81 2.85 7.79
CA THR A 515 3.67 2.33 7.04
C THR A 515 3.76 0.81 6.92
N PRO A 516 2.79 0.02 7.42
CA PRO A 516 2.76 -1.44 7.22
C PRO A 516 2.86 -1.81 5.73
N TYR A 517 3.63 -2.83 5.40
CA TYR A 517 4.02 -3.12 4.00
C TYR A 517 3.47 -4.45 3.46
N ALA A 518 3.07 -5.37 4.33
CA ALA A 518 2.52 -6.67 3.96
C ALA A 518 1.30 -6.56 3.03
N ARG A 519 0.52 -5.47 3.13
CA ARG A 519 -0.61 -5.15 2.27
C ARG A 519 -0.26 -5.16 0.78
N TYR A 520 0.91 -4.65 0.42
CA TYR A 520 1.36 -4.60 -0.98
C TYR A 520 1.72 -5.98 -1.52
N PHE A 521 2.33 -6.84 -0.70
CA PHE A 521 2.56 -8.24 -1.07
C PHE A 521 1.23 -8.97 -1.28
N LEU A 522 0.29 -8.82 -0.35
CA LEU A 522 -1.04 -9.44 -0.45
C LEU A 522 -1.80 -8.95 -1.68
N ALA A 523 -1.80 -7.64 -1.91
CA ALA A 523 -2.47 -7.06 -3.08
C ALA A 523 -1.92 -7.65 -4.39
N ARG A 524 -0.59 -7.77 -4.51
CA ARG A 524 0.06 -8.37 -5.70
C ARG A 524 -0.31 -9.85 -5.90
N ILE A 525 -0.59 -10.60 -4.84
CA ILE A 525 -1.07 -11.99 -4.94
C ILE A 525 -2.56 -12.03 -5.26
N LEU A 526 -3.37 -11.30 -4.50
CA LEU A 526 -4.83 -11.33 -4.59
C LEU A 526 -5.36 -10.81 -5.92
N GLN A 527 -4.72 -9.81 -6.55
CA GLN A 527 -5.15 -9.31 -7.84
C GLN A 527 -5.25 -10.43 -8.90
N PHE A 528 -4.28 -11.37 -8.91
CA PHE A 528 -4.31 -12.51 -9.84
C PHE A 528 -5.34 -13.56 -9.44
N GLN A 529 -5.55 -13.76 -8.15
CA GLN A 529 -6.58 -14.69 -7.67
C GLN A 529 -7.98 -14.16 -8.00
N PHE A 530 -8.25 -12.88 -7.79
CA PHE A 530 -9.50 -12.24 -8.18
C PHE A 530 -9.70 -12.23 -9.69
N TYR A 531 -8.65 -11.89 -10.44
CA TYR A 531 -8.71 -11.88 -11.90
C TYR A 531 -9.02 -13.27 -12.48
N LYS A 532 -8.36 -14.31 -11.95
CA LYS A 532 -8.65 -15.69 -12.35
C LYS A 532 -10.09 -16.07 -12.02
N ALA A 533 -10.57 -15.76 -10.83
CA ALA A 533 -11.96 -16.07 -10.43
C ALA A 533 -12.97 -15.36 -11.35
N ALA A 534 -12.72 -14.13 -11.73
CA ALA A 534 -13.55 -13.41 -12.70
C ALA A 534 -13.56 -14.10 -14.07
N CYS A 535 -12.37 -14.46 -14.57
CA CYS A 535 -12.22 -15.12 -15.87
C CYS A 535 -12.85 -16.51 -15.91
N ASP A 536 -12.70 -17.31 -14.84
CA ASP A 536 -13.33 -18.62 -14.70
C ASP A 536 -14.86 -18.49 -14.67
N SER A 537 -15.40 -17.52 -13.92
CA SER A 537 -16.84 -17.23 -13.86
C SER A 537 -17.38 -16.73 -15.20
N ALA A 538 -16.57 -15.99 -15.98
CA ALA A 538 -16.91 -15.58 -17.33
C ALA A 538 -16.84 -16.72 -18.37
N GLY A 539 -16.38 -17.92 -17.97
CA GLY A 539 -16.22 -19.07 -18.86
C GLY A 539 -15.06 -18.93 -19.85
N TRP A 540 -14.07 -18.07 -19.56
CA TRP A 540 -12.90 -17.86 -20.43
C TRP A 540 -12.12 -19.15 -20.66
N LYS A 541 -11.69 -19.40 -21.90
CA LYS A 541 -10.95 -20.62 -22.29
C LYS A 541 -9.58 -20.34 -22.92
N GLY A 542 -9.23 -19.06 -23.12
CA GLY A 542 -7.94 -18.65 -23.66
C GLY A 542 -6.86 -18.48 -22.57
N PRO A 543 -5.67 -18.03 -22.96
CA PRO A 543 -4.63 -17.66 -22.00
C PRO A 543 -5.14 -16.62 -21.00
N LEU A 544 -4.83 -16.81 -19.71
CA LEU A 544 -5.39 -15.98 -18.64
C LEU A 544 -5.08 -14.49 -18.83
N HIS A 545 -3.86 -14.13 -19.23
CA HIS A 545 -3.42 -12.75 -19.47
C HIS A 545 -4.14 -12.03 -20.62
N ARG A 546 -4.97 -12.74 -21.41
CA ARG A 546 -5.79 -12.17 -22.51
C ARG A 546 -7.27 -12.14 -22.17
N CYS A 547 -7.65 -12.58 -20.96
CA CYS A 547 -9.04 -12.65 -20.55
C CYS A 547 -9.72 -11.28 -20.54
N SER A 548 -10.99 -11.25 -20.96
CA SER A 548 -11.91 -10.16 -20.65
C SER A 548 -13.18 -10.74 -20.05
N PHE A 549 -13.65 -10.12 -18.98
CA PHE A 549 -14.94 -10.41 -18.35
C PHE A 549 -15.91 -9.22 -18.46
N TYR A 550 -15.58 -8.23 -19.30
CA TYR A 550 -16.43 -7.09 -19.61
C TYR A 550 -17.83 -7.58 -20.04
N GLY A 551 -18.87 -6.97 -19.51
CA GLY A 551 -20.27 -7.31 -19.83
C GLY A 551 -20.82 -8.53 -19.08
N ASN A 552 -20.03 -9.22 -18.26
CA ASN A 552 -20.48 -10.42 -17.57
C ASN A 552 -21.14 -10.09 -16.22
N LYS A 553 -22.50 -10.16 -16.19
CA LYS A 553 -23.31 -9.85 -15.00
C LYS A 553 -23.10 -10.84 -13.84
N GLU A 554 -22.77 -12.10 -14.15
CA GLU A 554 -22.52 -13.11 -13.10
C GLU A 554 -21.23 -12.80 -12.35
N VAL A 555 -20.16 -12.40 -13.07
CA VAL A 555 -18.91 -11.91 -12.45
C VAL A 555 -19.21 -10.70 -11.56
N GLY A 556 -19.99 -9.74 -12.06
CA GLY A 556 -20.35 -8.55 -11.29
C GLY A 556 -21.13 -8.88 -10.02
N ALA A 557 -22.08 -9.81 -10.08
CA ALA A 557 -22.86 -10.23 -8.91
C ALA A 557 -21.98 -10.87 -7.83
N LYS A 558 -21.06 -11.78 -8.22
CA LYS A 558 -20.12 -12.42 -7.29
C LYS A 558 -19.13 -11.41 -6.70
N LEU A 559 -18.61 -10.52 -7.54
CA LEU A 559 -17.72 -9.46 -7.09
C LEU A 559 -18.43 -8.57 -6.06
N ASN A 560 -19.64 -8.09 -6.37
CA ASN A 560 -20.41 -7.24 -5.47
C ASN A 560 -20.72 -7.94 -4.13
N ALA A 561 -21.01 -9.23 -4.14
CA ALA A 561 -21.25 -10.02 -2.91
C ALA A 561 -20.02 -10.02 -1.98
N MET A 562 -18.80 -10.02 -2.52
CA MET A 562 -17.58 -9.84 -1.73
C MET A 562 -17.44 -8.40 -1.24
N LEU A 563 -17.63 -7.42 -2.13
CA LEU A 563 -17.42 -6.00 -1.82
C LEU A 563 -18.38 -5.50 -0.73
N GLU A 564 -19.65 -5.92 -0.76
CA GLU A 564 -20.68 -5.53 0.22
C GLU A 564 -20.35 -5.96 1.66
N LEU A 565 -19.53 -7.00 1.84
CA LEU A 565 -19.13 -7.43 3.18
C LEU A 565 -18.25 -6.41 3.89
N GLY A 566 -17.47 -5.62 3.14
CA GLY A 566 -16.50 -4.71 3.75
C GLY A 566 -15.60 -5.44 4.75
N ALA A 567 -15.38 -4.83 5.91
CA ALA A 567 -14.66 -5.43 7.03
C ALA A 567 -15.57 -6.16 8.03
N SER A 568 -16.87 -6.38 7.72
CA SER A 568 -17.84 -6.97 8.66
C SER A 568 -17.62 -8.45 8.94
N LYS A 569 -16.92 -9.15 8.05
CA LYS A 569 -16.58 -10.58 8.17
C LYS A 569 -15.07 -10.77 8.08
N PRO A 570 -14.53 -11.86 8.62
CA PRO A 570 -13.14 -12.25 8.37
C PRO A 570 -12.87 -12.34 6.87
N TRP A 571 -11.66 -11.93 6.45
CA TRP A 571 -11.29 -11.92 5.02
C TRP A 571 -11.48 -13.26 4.29
N PRO A 572 -11.36 -14.47 4.93
CA PRO A 572 -11.65 -15.73 4.24
C PRO A 572 -13.08 -15.83 3.74
N ASP A 573 -14.06 -15.26 4.48
CA ASP A 573 -15.48 -15.25 4.07
C ASP A 573 -15.67 -14.35 2.85
N ALA A 574 -15.04 -13.18 2.85
CA ALA A 574 -15.06 -12.26 1.70
C ALA A 574 -14.41 -12.90 0.47
N LEU A 575 -13.23 -13.51 0.64
CA LEU A 575 -12.53 -14.20 -0.44
C LEU A 575 -13.39 -15.32 -1.05
N GLU A 576 -14.04 -16.13 -0.21
CA GLU A 576 -14.91 -17.22 -0.65
C GLU A 576 -16.12 -16.72 -1.44
N ALA A 577 -16.72 -15.60 -1.06
CA ALA A 577 -17.87 -15.01 -1.75
C ALA A 577 -17.61 -14.72 -3.24
N PHE A 578 -16.38 -14.35 -3.57
CA PHE A 578 -15.99 -14.08 -4.97
C PHE A 578 -15.28 -15.25 -5.65
N THR A 579 -14.34 -15.89 -4.94
CA THR A 579 -13.42 -16.87 -5.57
C THR A 579 -13.82 -18.32 -5.34
N GLY A 580 -14.78 -18.58 -4.44
CA GLY A 580 -15.19 -19.94 -4.05
C GLY A 580 -14.18 -20.66 -3.15
N THR A 581 -13.13 -19.96 -2.64
CA THR A 581 -12.14 -20.52 -1.73
C THR A 581 -11.84 -19.57 -0.57
N ARG A 582 -11.60 -20.14 0.60
CA ARG A 582 -11.23 -19.41 1.82
C ARG A 582 -9.70 -19.20 1.96
N GLN A 583 -8.91 -19.66 0.99
CA GLN A 583 -7.46 -19.64 1.06
C GLN A 583 -6.86 -18.73 -0.01
N MET A 584 -5.96 -17.85 0.41
CA MET A 584 -5.11 -17.11 -0.52
C MET A 584 -4.16 -18.07 -1.24
N SER A 585 -3.89 -17.83 -2.52
CA SER A 585 -3.00 -18.63 -3.33
C SER A 585 -2.23 -17.81 -4.36
N GLY A 586 -0.94 -18.10 -4.51
CA GLY A 586 -0.09 -17.59 -5.57
C GLY A 586 -0.21 -18.34 -6.91
N LYS A 587 -0.91 -19.47 -6.94
CA LYS A 587 -1.06 -20.29 -8.17
C LYS A 587 -1.68 -19.53 -9.35
N PRO A 588 -2.72 -18.68 -9.16
CA PRO A 588 -3.27 -17.87 -10.25
C PRO A 588 -2.23 -16.96 -10.93
N MET A 589 -1.28 -16.40 -10.18
CA MET A 589 -0.16 -15.65 -10.76
C MET A 589 0.73 -16.55 -11.64
N ILE A 590 1.05 -17.75 -11.19
CA ILE A 590 1.81 -18.72 -11.99
C ILE A 590 1.07 -19.07 -13.28
N GLU A 591 -0.25 -19.24 -13.22
CA GLU A 591 -1.07 -19.52 -14.41
C GLU A 591 -1.08 -18.32 -15.38
N TYR A 592 -1.22 -17.11 -14.86
CA TYR A 592 -1.17 -15.88 -15.66
C TYR A 592 0.16 -15.75 -16.42
N PHE A 593 1.28 -16.01 -15.77
CA PHE A 593 2.61 -15.95 -16.32
C PHE A 593 3.12 -17.28 -16.93
N ALA A 594 2.27 -18.29 -17.09
CA ALA A 594 2.70 -19.60 -17.59
C ALA A 594 3.45 -19.56 -18.95
N PRO A 595 3.03 -18.76 -19.94
CA PRO A 595 3.79 -18.63 -21.20
C PRO A 595 5.18 -18.04 -20.97
N LEU A 596 5.30 -17.02 -20.13
CA LEU A 596 6.57 -16.41 -19.77
C LEU A 596 7.46 -17.38 -19.00
N LEU A 597 6.91 -18.11 -18.02
CA LEU A 597 7.66 -19.10 -17.24
C LEU A 597 8.28 -20.18 -18.14
N THR A 598 7.52 -20.64 -19.13
CA THR A 598 7.99 -21.62 -20.12
C THR A 598 9.15 -21.04 -20.93
N TRP A 599 9.00 -19.82 -21.41
CA TRP A 599 10.05 -19.12 -22.18
C TRP A 599 11.30 -18.86 -21.34
N LEU A 600 11.16 -18.38 -20.08
CA LEU A 600 12.27 -18.13 -19.16
C LEU A 600 13.07 -19.42 -18.88
N LYS A 601 12.39 -20.55 -18.66
CA LYS A 601 13.05 -21.85 -18.46
C LYS A 601 13.91 -22.25 -19.67
N GLU A 602 13.43 -21.95 -20.88
CA GLU A 602 14.18 -22.20 -22.11
C GLU A 602 15.40 -21.27 -22.22
N GLN A 603 15.24 -19.96 -21.92
CA GLN A 603 16.33 -19.00 -21.93
C GLN A 603 17.42 -19.30 -20.90
N ASN A 604 17.05 -19.95 -19.80
CA ASN A 604 17.94 -20.23 -18.68
C ASN A 604 18.60 -21.64 -18.75
N LYS A 605 18.36 -22.40 -19.82
CA LYS A 605 19.02 -23.71 -19.98
C LYS A 605 20.54 -23.59 -19.89
N GLY A 606 21.15 -24.40 -19.04
CA GLY A 606 22.60 -24.44 -18.83
C GLY A 606 23.15 -23.25 -18.01
N LYS A 607 22.32 -22.36 -17.51
CA LYS A 607 22.76 -21.24 -16.69
C LYS A 607 22.62 -21.55 -15.19
N PRO A 608 23.51 -21.01 -14.34
CA PRO A 608 23.37 -21.16 -12.88
C PRO A 608 22.07 -20.54 -12.41
N LYS A 609 21.25 -21.35 -11.73
CA LYS A 609 20.00 -20.86 -11.12
C LYS A 609 20.20 -20.47 -9.67
N GLY A 610 19.38 -19.51 -9.21
CA GLY A 610 19.41 -19.02 -7.84
C GLY A 610 20.66 -18.19 -7.50
N TRP A 611 20.90 -18.02 -6.20
CA TRP A 611 21.99 -17.21 -5.65
C TRP A 611 22.62 -17.86 -4.42
#